data_9b080c70ee7c00fb04b76aba159fa2a3
#
_entry.id   9b080c70ee7c00fb04b76aba159fa2a3
#
_cell.length_a   1.000
_cell.length_b   1.000
_cell.length_c   1.000
_cell.angle_alpha   90.00
_cell.angle_beta   90.00
_cell.angle_gamma   90.00
#
_symmetry.space_group_name_H-M   'P 1'
#
loop_
_entity.id
_entity.type
_entity.pdbx_description
1 polymer ?
#
loop_
_entity_poly.entity_id
_entity_poly.type
_entity_poly.pdbx_seq_one_letter_code
_entity_poly.pdbx_strand_id
1 'polypeptide(L)'
;MPGLYRSIKRWCSYDSANARLKCTKCDADKYLKTTADGATTCVADCGTGFFNNYKGGASNSLKVCSPCAANCLTCADGTADKCKSCTADTHFLVAATGSQGKCVSCGDATSGVPNCAKCTLSSGATKPTCSECASGFKLEGEACVPAGTNLSTGAIAGISVAAVVVVGGLVGFLCWWFVCRGKA
;
A
#
# COMPACT_ATOMS: atom_id res chain seq x y z
N MET A 1 23.78 39.77 -4.42
CA MET A 1 24.33 38.66 -5.18
C MET A 1 23.57 38.51 -6.50
N PRO A 2 23.99 39.16 -7.62
CA PRO A 2 23.22 39.14 -8.90
C PRO A 2 23.59 38.02 -9.86
N GLY A 3 24.47 37.09 -9.51
CA GLY A 3 24.99 36.09 -10.44
C GLY A 3 24.16 34.82 -10.65
N LEU A 4 23.37 34.40 -9.65
CA LEU A 4 22.58 33.15 -9.75
C LEU A 4 21.27 33.32 -10.54
N TYR A 5 20.78 34.50 -10.72
CA TYR A 5 19.49 34.77 -11.39
C TYR A 5 19.58 34.77 -12.93
N ARG A 6 20.78 34.80 -13.50
CA ARG A 6 20.99 34.92 -14.97
C ARG A 6 20.89 33.57 -15.71
N SER A 7 21.16 32.47 -15.05
CA SER A 7 21.15 31.13 -15.69
C SER A 7 19.76 30.50 -15.81
N ILE A 8 18.83 30.90 -14.95
CA ILE A 8 17.46 30.34 -14.91
C ILE A 8 16.56 30.94 -16.00
N LYS A 9 16.90 32.10 -16.55
CA LYS A 9 16.02 32.88 -17.43
C LYS A 9 15.83 32.34 -18.86
N ARG A 10 16.62 31.39 -19.34
CA ARG A 10 16.58 31.04 -20.77
C ARG A 10 15.37 30.19 -21.14
N TRP A 11 14.89 29.31 -20.23
CA TRP A 11 13.86 28.32 -20.49
C TRP A 11 12.75 28.27 -19.45
N CYS A 12 12.78 29.19 -18.45
CA CYS A 12 11.79 29.23 -17.38
C CYS A 12 11.12 30.63 -17.36
N SER A 13 9.82 30.68 -17.20
CA SER A 13 9.02 31.87 -16.99
C SER A 13 8.26 31.77 -15.67
N TYR A 14 7.97 32.91 -15.05
CA TYR A 14 7.12 32.96 -13.88
C TYR A 14 5.65 33.06 -14.34
N ASP A 15 4.85 32.11 -13.97
CA ASP A 15 3.39 32.10 -14.18
C ASP A 15 2.75 32.88 -13.03
N SER A 16 2.43 34.16 -13.28
CA SER A 16 1.85 35.04 -12.26
C SER A 16 0.41 34.66 -11.87
N ALA A 17 -0.33 33.98 -12.75
CA ALA A 17 -1.69 33.55 -12.48
C ALA A 17 -1.72 32.43 -11.42
N ASN A 18 -0.68 31.62 -11.35
CA ASN A 18 -0.57 30.48 -10.45
C ASN A 18 0.58 30.63 -9.42
N ALA A 19 1.24 31.80 -9.38
CA ALA A 19 2.37 32.12 -8.50
C ALA A 19 3.50 31.07 -8.51
N ARG A 20 3.84 30.50 -9.69
CA ARG A 20 4.79 29.39 -9.83
C ARG A 20 5.76 29.55 -11.00
N LEU A 21 6.91 28.88 -10.89
CA LEU A 21 7.90 28.82 -11.95
C LEU A 21 7.47 27.75 -12.99
N LYS A 22 7.49 28.10 -14.27
CA LYS A 22 7.21 27.19 -15.37
C LYS A 22 8.40 27.14 -16.31
N CYS A 23 9.10 26.02 -16.31
CA CYS A 23 10.21 25.76 -17.22
C CYS A 23 9.72 24.90 -18.40
N THR A 24 10.23 25.17 -19.59
CA THR A 24 9.92 24.40 -20.81
C THR A 24 11.09 23.51 -21.23
N LYS A 25 12.29 23.82 -20.79
CA LYS A 25 13.53 23.07 -21.05
C LYS A 25 14.52 23.32 -19.92
N CYS A 26 15.41 22.37 -19.69
CA CYS A 26 16.52 22.49 -18.75
C CYS A 26 17.87 22.53 -19.46
N ASP A 27 18.93 22.94 -18.75
CA ASP A 27 20.31 22.82 -19.22
C ASP A 27 20.71 21.34 -19.46
N ALA A 28 21.79 21.13 -20.20
CA ALA A 28 22.19 19.82 -20.74
C ALA A 28 22.23 18.68 -19.73
N ASP A 29 22.54 18.96 -18.46
CA ASP A 29 22.72 17.95 -17.43
C ASP A 29 21.54 17.84 -16.45
N LYS A 30 20.42 18.49 -16.79
CA LYS A 30 19.24 18.53 -15.91
C LYS A 30 18.00 17.97 -16.59
N TYR A 31 17.12 17.42 -15.79
CA TYR A 31 15.82 16.90 -16.19
C TYR A 31 14.70 17.84 -15.79
N LEU A 32 13.73 18.03 -16.67
CA LEU A 32 12.53 18.78 -16.39
C LEU A 32 11.56 17.93 -15.56
N LYS A 33 11.36 18.29 -14.30
CA LYS A 33 10.42 17.63 -13.40
C LYS A 33 9.15 18.46 -13.29
N THR A 34 8.01 17.84 -13.53
CA THR A 34 6.69 18.44 -13.32
C THR A 34 6.10 17.89 -12.03
N THR A 35 5.70 18.77 -11.12
CA THR A 35 5.02 18.44 -9.87
C THR A 35 3.51 18.25 -10.08
N ALA A 36 2.82 17.65 -9.13
CA ALA A 36 1.39 17.36 -9.25
C ALA A 36 0.51 18.60 -9.45
N ASP A 37 0.95 19.76 -8.92
CA ASP A 37 0.32 21.07 -9.11
C ASP A 37 0.64 21.71 -10.48
N GLY A 38 1.42 21.04 -11.33
CA GLY A 38 1.82 21.49 -12.66
C GLY A 38 2.98 22.49 -12.67
N ALA A 39 3.64 22.75 -11.56
CA ALA A 39 4.89 23.50 -11.54
C ALA A 39 6.01 22.67 -12.19
N THR A 40 6.97 23.34 -12.82
CA THR A 40 8.09 22.66 -13.47
C THR A 40 9.41 23.20 -12.93
N THR A 41 10.32 22.29 -12.61
CA THR A 41 11.66 22.60 -12.08
C THR A 41 12.72 21.79 -12.81
N CYS A 42 13.96 22.30 -12.82
CA CYS A 42 15.10 21.59 -13.40
C CYS A 42 15.91 20.92 -12.29
N VAL A 43 15.98 19.62 -12.31
CA VAL A 43 16.66 18.77 -11.31
C VAL A 43 17.82 17.99 -11.95
N ALA A 44 18.86 17.71 -11.18
CA ALA A 44 19.97 16.87 -11.63
C ALA A 44 19.58 15.39 -11.66
N ASP A 45 18.71 14.98 -10.73
CA ASP A 45 18.15 13.63 -10.62
C ASP A 45 16.64 13.74 -10.37
N CYS A 46 15.88 12.86 -10.98
CA CYS A 46 14.41 12.84 -10.87
C CYS A 46 13.93 12.38 -9.48
N GLY A 47 14.76 11.64 -8.74
CA GLY A 47 14.45 11.16 -7.40
C GLY A 47 13.38 10.07 -7.36
N THR A 48 12.96 9.72 -6.15
CA THR A 48 11.97 8.68 -5.91
C THR A 48 10.63 8.95 -6.57
N GLY A 49 9.99 7.90 -7.07
CA GLY A 49 8.71 7.97 -7.81
C GLY A 49 8.85 8.38 -9.28
N PHE A 50 10.06 8.67 -9.74
CA PHE A 50 10.34 9.10 -11.10
C PHE A 50 11.58 8.40 -11.66
N PHE A 51 11.69 8.35 -12.98
CA PHE A 51 12.88 7.91 -13.70
C PHE A 51 13.31 8.94 -14.74
N ASN A 52 14.60 8.89 -15.07
CA ASN A 52 15.19 9.77 -16.08
C ASN A 52 14.76 9.32 -17.47
N ASN A 53 14.03 10.16 -18.17
CA ASN A 53 13.46 9.86 -19.49
C ASN A 53 13.86 10.92 -20.53
N TYR A 54 13.71 10.55 -21.80
CA TYR A 54 14.00 11.41 -22.95
C TYR A 54 12.78 11.50 -23.87
N LYS A 55 12.31 12.72 -24.13
CA LYS A 55 11.25 12.97 -25.13
C LYS A 55 11.86 13.50 -26.41
N GLY A 56 11.61 12.86 -27.57
CA GLY A 56 11.92 13.41 -28.88
C GLY A 56 13.06 12.77 -29.66
N GLY A 57 13.51 11.56 -29.33
CA GLY A 57 14.57 10.85 -30.08
C GLY A 57 16.00 11.34 -29.77
N ALA A 58 17.01 10.65 -30.27
CA ALA A 58 18.37 10.68 -29.72
C ALA A 58 19.17 11.99 -29.84
N SER A 59 18.86 12.91 -30.75
CA SER A 59 19.73 14.08 -31.01
C SER A 59 19.24 15.40 -30.42
N ASN A 60 17.96 15.53 -30.09
CA ASN A 60 17.36 16.74 -29.51
C ASN A 60 16.38 16.41 -28.39
N SER A 61 16.61 15.33 -27.69
CA SER A 61 15.68 14.82 -26.66
C SER A 61 15.63 15.76 -25.47
N LEU A 62 14.43 16.17 -25.15
CA LEU A 62 14.16 16.87 -23.90
C LEU A 62 14.30 15.87 -22.74
N LYS A 63 15.26 16.11 -21.85
CA LYS A 63 15.41 15.35 -20.62
C LYS A 63 14.24 15.67 -19.68
N VAL A 64 13.47 14.68 -19.30
CA VAL A 64 12.29 14.81 -18.43
C VAL A 64 12.27 13.76 -17.35
N CYS A 65 11.67 14.10 -16.23
CA CYS A 65 11.32 13.11 -15.22
C CYS A 65 9.94 12.54 -15.55
N SER A 66 9.89 11.23 -15.78
CA SER A 66 8.64 10.50 -15.98
C SER A 66 8.29 9.70 -14.73
N PRO A 67 7.01 9.61 -14.36
CA PRO A 67 6.61 8.86 -13.17
C PRO A 67 6.85 7.37 -13.34
N CYS A 68 7.25 6.70 -12.28
CA CYS A 68 7.21 5.25 -12.16
C CYS A 68 5.76 4.76 -12.15
N ALA A 69 5.56 3.47 -12.36
CA ALA A 69 4.27 2.83 -12.15
C ALA A 69 3.81 2.98 -10.68
N ALA A 70 2.52 2.79 -10.45
CA ALA A 70 1.94 2.88 -9.11
C ALA A 70 2.66 1.93 -8.13
N ASN A 71 2.88 2.41 -6.91
CA ASN A 71 3.57 1.71 -5.82
C ASN A 71 5.07 1.41 -6.06
N CYS A 72 5.63 1.79 -7.21
CA CYS A 72 7.07 1.81 -7.45
C CYS A 72 7.71 3.03 -6.81
N LEU A 73 8.66 2.82 -5.93
CA LEU A 73 9.48 3.89 -5.34
C LEU A 73 10.64 4.27 -6.26
N THR A 74 11.26 3.27 -6.89
CA THR A 74 12.29 3.48 -7.93
C THR A 74 12.04 2.51 -9.08
N CYS A 75 12.30 2.92 -10.31
CA CYS A 75 12.01 2.13 -11.51
C CYS A 75 13.06 2.34 -12.61
N ALA A 76 13.08 1.46 -13.60
CA ALA A 76 13.88 1.62 -14.80
C ALA A 76 13.12 2.42 -15.87
N ASP A 77 11.81 2.21 -15.95
CA ASP A 77 10.88 2.94 -16.81
C ASP A 77 9.49 2.98 -16.16
N GLY A 78 8.47 3.47 -16.87
CA GLY A 78 7.10 3.63 -16.35
C GLY A 78 6.24 2.36 -16.35
N THR A 79 6.78 1.19 -16.71
CA THR A 79 6.02 -0.06 -16.72
C THR A 79 6.01 -0.74 -15.36
N ALA A 80 4.94 -1.46 -15.06
CA ALA A 80 4.72 -2.02 -13.72
C ALA A 80 5.68 -3.14 -13.33
N ASP A 81 6.31 -3.79 -14.31
CA ASP A 81 7.28 -4.88 -14.15
C ASP A 81 8.75 -4.42 -14.11
N LYS A 82 8.98 -3.12 -14.17
CA LYS A 82 10.30 -2.48 -14.14
C LYS A 82 10.60 -1.72 -12.86
N CYS A 83 9.88 -2.02 -11.79
CA CYS A 83 10.18 -1.50 -10.47
C CYS A 83 11.49 -2.09 -9.94
N LYS A 84 12.30 -1.26 -9.31
CA LYS A 84 13.53 -1.65 -8.59
C LYS A 84 13.31 -1.69 -7.09
N SER A 85 12.38 -0.86 -6.59
CA SER A 85 11.94 -0.86 -5.20
C SER A 85 10.48 -0.42 -5.12
N CYS A 86 9.80 -0.83 -4.06
CA CYS A 86 8.39 -0.57 -3.82
C CYS A 86 8.19 0.42 -2.67
N THR A 87 6.98 0.94 -2.54
CA THR A 87 6.56 1.71 -1.37
C THR A 87 6.77 0.86 -0.12
N ALA A 88 7.57 1.37 0.80
CA ALA A 88 7.96 0.66 2.00
C ALA A 88 6.74 0.20 2.82
N ASP A 89 6.91 -0.89 3.53
CA ASP A 89 6.00 -1.51 4.49
C ASP A 89 4.69 -2.06 3.90
N THR A 90 4.14 -1.48 2.85
CA THR A 90 2.83 -1.86 2.28
C THR A 90 2.91 -2.71 1.03
N HIS A 91 4.06 -2.65 0.33
CA HIS A 91 4.32 -3.39 -0.90
C HIS A 91 5.71 -4.00 -0.89
N PHE A 92 5.85 -5.12 -1.59
CA PHE A 92 7.13 -5.81 -1.77
C PHE A 92 7.37 -6.09 -3.25
N LEU A 93 8.63 -6.27 -3.63
CA LEU A 93 9.05 -6.51 -5.01
C LEU A 93 9.00 -8.00 -5.33
N VAL A 94 8.14 -8.39 -6.26
CA VAL A 94 8.18 -9.71 -6.88
C VAL A 94 9.07 -9.60 -8.12
N ALA A 95 10.30 -10.11 -8.00
CA ALA A 95 11.27 -10.03 -9.09
C ALA A 95 10.83 -10.91 -10.28
N ALA A 96 10.79 -10.32 -11.46
CA ALA A 96 10.50 -11.03 -12.70
C ALA A 96 11.79 -11.37 -13.45
N THR A 97 12.78 -10.46 -13.47
CA THR A 97 14.05 -10.66 -14.16
C THR A 97 15.14 -9.80 -13.49
N GLY A 98 16.15 -10.43 -12.93
CA GLY A 98 17.23 -9.72 -12.22
C GLY A 98 16.71 -8.98 -10.98
N SER A 99 17.06 -7.69 -10.86
CA SER A 99 16.66 -6.82 -9.74
C SER A 99 15.41 -5.97 -10.04
N GLN A 100 14.64 -6.31 -11.08
CA GLN A 100 13.46 -5.59 -11.48
C GLN A 100 12.23 -6.51 -11.39
N GLY A 101 11.08 -5.94 -11.06
CA GLY A 101 9.86 -6.71 -10.93
C GLY A 101 8.63 -5.84 -10.68
N LYS A 102 7.59 -6.47 -10.22
CA LYS A 102 6.31 -5.84 -9.91
C LYS A 102 6.17 -5.59 -8.42
N CYS A 103 5.68 -4.42 -8.05
CA CYS A 103 5.28 -4.13 -6.68
C CYS A 103 3.91 -4.70 -6.37
N VAL A 104 3.86 -5.60 -5.41
CA VAL A 104 2.66 -6.33 -4.99
C VAL A 104 2.33 -5.95 -3.55
N SER A 105 1.05 -5.80 -3.24
CA SER A 105 0.59 -5.50 -1.88
C SER A 105 0.94 -6.62 -0.90
N CYS A 106 1.26 -6.25 0.34
CA CYS A 106 1.47 -7.21 1.43
C CYS A 106 0.29 -8.16 1.64
N GLY A 107 -0.94 -7.67 1.43
CA GLY A 107 -2.18 -8.44 1.57
C GLY A 107 -2.63 -9.20 0.32
N ASP A 108 -1.81 -9.25 -0.74
CA ASP A 108 -2.14 -9.98 -1.96
C ASP A 108 -2.38 -11.46 -1.69
N ALA A 109 -3.48 -11.99 -2.20
CA ALA A 109 -3.92 -13.36 -1.91
C ALA A 109 -3.00 -14.44 -2.52
N THR A 110 -2.27 -14.10 -3.59
CA THR A 110 -1.42 -15.04 -4.35
C THR A 110 0.02 -14.99 -3.89
N SER A 111 0.58 -13.81 -3.85
CA SER A 111 2.02 -13.59 -3.61
C SER A 111 2.30 -13.07 -2.20
N GLY A 112 1.33 -12.45 -1.55
CA GLY A 112 1.44 -11.87 -0.23
C GLY A 112 0.96 -12.80 0.90
N VAL A 113 0.61 -12.17 2.02
CA VAL A 113 -0.06 -12.80 3.17
C VAL A 113 -1.47 -12.20 3.27
N PRO A 114 -2.53 -12.97 3.06
CA PRO A 114 -3.90 -12.45 3.10
C PRO A 114 -4.17 -11.64 4.39
N ASN A 115 -4.82 -10.50 4.24
CA ASN A 115 -5.14 -9.56 5.34
C ASN A 115 -3.91 -8.94 6.03
N CYS A 116 -2.75 -8.97 5.43
CA CYS A 116 -1.55 -8.28 5.91
C CYS A 116 -1.55 -6.82 5.45
N ALA A 117 -1.37 -5.90 6.38
CA ALA A 117 -1.26 -4.47 6.10
C ALA A 117 0.19 -4.03 5.86
N LYS A 118 1.13 -4.59 6.64
CA LYS A 118 2.57 -4.29 6.49
C LYS A 118 3.40 -5.56 6.47
N CYS A 119 4.38 -5.57 5.58
CA CYS A 119 5.27 -6.72 5.43
C CYS A 119 6.69 -6.32 5.00
N THR A 120 7.61 -7.25 5.17
CA THR A 120 8.97 -7.17 4.64
C THR A 120 9.29 -8.43 3.86
N LEU A 121 9.98 -8.29 2.72
CA LEU A 121 10.51 -9.42 1.98
C LEU A 121 12.01 -9.52 2.24
N SER A 122 12.43 -10.59 2.89
CA SER A 122 13.85 -10.89 3.11
C SER A 122 14.53 -11.29 1.80
N SER A 123 15.81 -10.99 1.68
CA SER A 123 16.61 -11.37 0.49
C SER A 123 16.56 -12.89 0.27
N GLY A 124 16.15 -13.29 -0.94
CA GLY A 124 16.02 -14.71 -1.33
C GLY A 124 14.71 -15.38 -0.88
N ALA A 125 13.85 -14.71 -0.12
CA ALA A 125 12.54 -15.23 0.21
C ALA A 125 11.56 -15.09 -0.97
N THR A 126 10.67 -16.06 -1.12
CA THR A 126 9.62 -16.06 -2.15
C THR A 126 8.31 -15.48 -1.63
N LYS A 127 8.14 -15.40 -0.30
CA LYS A 127 6.98 -14.78 0.35
C LYS A 127 7.41 -13.74 1.38
N PRO A 128 6.65 -12.65 1.54
CA PRO A 128 6.94 -11.65 2.56
C PRO A 128 6.53 -12.17 3.96
N THR A 129 7.20 -11.65 4.98
CA THR A 129 6.80 -11.82 6.38
C THR A 129 5.90 -10.66 6.77
N CYS A 130 4.70 -10.96 7.27
CA CYS A 130 3.77 -9.96 7.75
C CYS A 130 4.20 -9.44 9.12
N SER A 131 4.23 -8.13 9.28
CA SER A 131 4.54 -7.47 10.55
C SER A 131 3.31 -6.84 11.21
N GLU A 132 2.29 -6.49 10.42
CA GLU A 132 1.05 -5.88 10.90
C GLU A 132 -0.13 -6.34 10.04
N CYS A 133 -1.17 -6.83 10.66
CA CYS A 133 -2.39 -7.26 9.98
C CYS A 133 -3.33 -6.07 9.74
N ALA A 134 -4.20 -6.22 8.74
CA ALA A 134 -5.28 -5.28 8.48
C ALA A 134 -6.27 -5.21 9.66
N SER A 135 -7.01 -4.10 9.75
CA SER A 135 -8.00 -3.89 10.79
C SER A 135 -9.00 -5.05 10.89
N GLY A 136 -9.24 -5.55 12.09
CA GLY A 136 -10.09 -6.72 12.35
C GLY A 136 -9.37 -8.07 12.27
N PHE A 137 -8.05 -8.07 12.07
CA PHE A 137 -7.22 -9.28 12.05
C PHE A 137 -6.09 -9.17 13.06
N LYS A 138 -5.61 -10.31 13.56
CA LYS A 138 -4.46 -10.43 14.46
C LYS A 138 -3.43 -11.37 13.85
N LEU A 139 -2.16 -11.13 14.17
CA LEU A 139 -1.07 -11.97 13.71
C LEU A 139 -0.97 -13.21 14.62
N GLU A 140 -1.10 -14.37 14.01
CA GLU A 140 -0.84 -15.66 14.66
C GLU A 140 0.18 -16.44 13.81
N GLY A 141 1.40 -16.54 14.33
CA GLY A 141 2.52 -17.07 13.56
C GLY A 141 2.82 -16.17 12.35
N GLU A 142 2.71 -16.69 11.14
CA GLU A 142 2.96 -15.98 9.88
C GLU A 142 1.66 -15.56 9.15
N ALA A 143 0.49 -15.79 9.74
CA ALA A 143 -0.81 -15.55 9.13
C ALA A 143 -1.63 -14.50 9.88
N CYS A 144 -2.42 -13.73 9.15
CA CYS A 144 -3.42 -12.83 9.71
C CYS A 144 -4.77 -13.54 9.80
N VAL A 145 -5.18 -13.88 11.02
CA VAL A 145 -6.47 -14.53 11.30
C VAL A 145 -7.48 -13.47 11.81
N PRO A 146 -8.77 -13.67 11.60
CA PRO A 146 -9.77 -12.78 12.15
C PRO A 146 -9.56 -12.62 13.66
N ALA A 147 -9.44 -11.38 14.14
CA ALA A 147 -9.51 -11.09 15.56
C ALA A 147 -10.94 -11.45 15.98
N GLY A 148 -11.11 -12.66 16.54
CA GLY A 148 -12.40 -13.12 16.99
C GLY A 148 -13.04 -12.00 17.80
N THR A 149 -14.33 -11.76 17.60
CA THR A 149 -15.11 -10.91 18.50
C THR A 149 -14.95 -11.56 19.87
N ASN A 150 -14.11 -10.98 20.73
CA ASN A 150 -14.10 -11.31 22.14
C ASN A 150 -15.52 -10.94 22.63
N LEU A 151 -16.41 -11.93 22.58
CA LEU A 151 -17.68 -11.84 23.30
C LEU A 151 -17.29 -11.42 24.72
N SER A 152 -17.74 -10.24 25.14
CA SER A 152 -17.43 -9.78 26.50
C SER A 152 -17.79 -10.89 27.47
N THR A 153 -17.03 -11.02 28.56
CA THR A 153 -17.29 -12.03 29.61
C THR A 153 -18.77 -12.02 30.02
N GLY A 154 -19.43 -10.87 29.97
CA GLY A 154 -20.87 -10.72 30.17
C GLY A 154 -21.73 -11.37 29.08
N ALA A 155 -21.33 -11.34 27.80
CA ALA A 155 -22.07 -12.00 26.72
C ALA A 155 -21.93 -13.55 26.82
N ILE A 156 -20.74 -14.05 27.15
CA ILE A 156 -20.52 -15.49 27.38
C ILE A 156 -21.32 -15.96 28.59
N ALA A 157 -21.31 -15.22 29.70
CA ALA A 157 -22.09 -15.53 30.88
C ALA A 157 -23.60 -15.50 30.57
N GLY A 158 -24.08 -14.49 29.82
CA GLY A 158 -25.46 -14.36 29.42
C GLY A 158 -25.98 -15.52 28.58
N ILE A 159 -25.19 -16.00 27.60
CA ILE A 159 -25.54 -17.14 26.76
C ILE A 159 -25.60 -18.43 27.59
N SER A 160 -24.65 -18.62 28.51
CA SER A 160 -24.60 -19.80 29.37
C SER A 160 -25.81 -19.84 30.33
N VAL A 161 -26.18 -18.73 30.92
CA VAL A 161 -27.37 -18.65 31.82
C VAL A 161 -28.64 -18.89 31.04
N ALA A 162 -28.81 -18.31 29.86
CA ALA A 162 -29.99 -18.51 29.03
C ALA A 162 -30.14 -20.00 28.62
N ALA A 163 -29.04 -20.65 28.24
CA ALA A 163 -29.06 -22.09 27.91
C ALA A 163 -29.50 -22.96 29.09
N VAL A 164 -28.97 -22.68 30.29
CA VAL A 164 -29.34 -23.43 31.50
C VAL A 164 -30.82 -23.24 31.87
N VAL A 165 -31.34 -22.01 31.76
CA VAL A 165 -32.76 -21.70 32.04
C VAL A 165 -33.68 -22.40 31.03
N VAL A 166 -33.34 -22.36 29.75
CA VAL A 166 -34.15 -23.04 28.70
C VAL A 166 -34.13 -24.53 28.86
N VAL A 167 -32.96 -25.14 29.05
CA VAL A 167 -32.85 -26.61 29.21
C VAL A 167 -33.49 -27.04 30.53
N GLY A 168 -33.23 -26.35 31.63
CA GLY A 168 -33.82 -26.64 32.93
C GLY A 168 -35.33 -26.47 32.96
N GLY A 169 -35.82 -25.42 32.33
CA GLY A 169 -37.27 -25.19 32.15
C GLY A 169 -37.95 -26.27 31.31
N LEU A 170 -37.33 -26.70 30.24
CA LEU A 170 -37.83 -27.77 29.38
C LEU A 170 -37.87 -29.14 30.12
N VAL A 171 -36.79 -29.50 30.82
CA VAL A 171 -36.71 -30.70 31.62
C VAL A 171 -37.75 -30.66 32.75
N GLY A 172 -37.88 -29.57 33.50
CA GLY A 172 -38.87 -29.40 34.55
C GLY A 172 -40.28 -29.49 34.02
N PHE A 173 -40.59 -28.86 32.86
CA PHE A 173 -41.88 -28.94 32.23
C PHE A 173 -42.23 -30.38 31.78
N LEU A 174 -41.30 -31.10 31.17
CA LEU A 174 -41.49 -32.49 30.74
C LEU A 174 -41.70 -33.39 31.96
N CYS A 175 -40.89 -33.25 33.00
CA CYS A 175 -41.07 -34.03 34.23
C CYS A 175 -42.46 -33.76 34.87
N TRP A 176 -42.85 -32.48 34.97
CA TRP A 176 -44.20 -32.16 35.48
C TRP A 176 -45.31 -32.72 34.58
N TRP A 177 -45.16 -32.63 33.28
CA TRP A 177 -46.13 -33.14 32.32
C TRP A 177 -46.30 -34.68 32.44
N PHE A 178 -45.21 -35.41 32.49
CA PHE A 178 -45.27 -36.89 32.57
C PHE A 178 -45.71 -37.38 33.95
N VAL A 179 -45.26 -36.73 35.03
CA VAL A 179 -45.59 -37.16 36.40
C VAL A 179 -47.04 -36.73 36.79
N CYS A 180 -47.47 -35.55 36.41
CA CYS A 180 -48.77 -35.08 36.80
C CYS A 180 -49.91 -35.57 35.85
N ARG A 181 -49.63 -35.82 34.59
CA ARG A 181 -50.59 -36.26 33.60
C ARG A 181 -50.69 -37.78 33.52
N GLY A 182 -49.68 -38.51 34.02
CA GLY A 182 -49.68 -39.98 34.06
C GLY A 182 -50.42 -40.59 35.27
N LYS A 183 -51.15 -39.77 36.05
CA LYS A 183 -51.98 -40.22 37.19
C LYS A 183 -53.48 -39.91 36.98
N ALA A 184 -53.97 -40.07 35.76
CA ALA A 184 -55.43 -40.04 35.49
C ALA A 184 -55.81 -41.36 34.82
#